data_e8cbf71ef91ae4bf537db719fcd2ffee
#
_entry.id   e8cbf71ef91ae4bf537db719fcd2ffee
#
_cell.length_a   1.000
_cell.length_b   1.000
_cell.length_c   1.000
_cell.angle_alpha   90.00
_cell.angle_beta   90.00
_cell.angle_gamma   90.00
#
_symmetry.space_group_name_H-M   'P 1'
#
loop_
_entity.id
_entity.type
_entity.pdbx_description
1 polymer ?
#
loop_
_entity_poly.entity_id
_entity_poly.type
_entity_poly.pdbx_seq_one_letter_code
_entity_poly.pdbx_strand_id
1 'polypeptide(L)'
;EKDSGILTSQRLILTWLTEYPGLFATVKSCVKPEDFSDTLYRKVASMLYEQLEHGEHNPAKITNYFTEPEQQRMVAQLFNTEVPVENRAEREKAIKETIYKVVEHGITQRSRELDPTDMAGLQQLIDAKRRLQELKKLHISL
;
A
#
# COMPACT_ATOMS: atom_id res chain seq x y z
N GLU A 1 0.72 17.40 6.26
CA GLU A 1 1.67 17.62 7.31
C GLU A 1 1.68 16.52 8.31
N LYS A 2 0.67 16.51 9.19
CA LYS A 2 0.68 15.43 10.17
C LYS A 2 0.47 14.06 9.53
N ASP A 3 0.08 14.04 8.26
CA ASP A 3 -0.08 12.81 7.51
C ASP A 3 1.15 12.45 6.69
N SER A 4 2.22 13.24 6.78
CA SER A 4 3.37 13.03 5.93
C SER A 4 4.01 11.65 6.17
N GLY A 5 4.01 11.18 7.43
CA GLY A 5 4.52 9.85 7.73
C GLY A 5 3.72 8.74 7.07
N ILE A 6 2.40 8.91 7.05
CA ILE A 6 1.52 7.94 6.41
C ILE A 6 1.68 7.98 4.90
N LEU A 7 1.82 9.17 4.32
CA LEU A 7 2.04 9.28 2.88
C LEU A 7 3.35 8.62 2.48
N THR A 8 4.40 8.82 3.29
CA THR A 8 5.67 8.16 3.05
C THR A 8 5.53 6.65 3.10
N SER A 9 4.78 6.15 4.09
CA SER A 9 4.56 4.71 4.22
C SER A 9 3.82 4.15 3.02
N GLN A 10 2.78 4.84 2.54
CA GLN A 10 2.05 4.40 1.36
C GLN A 10 2.95 4.35 0.13
N ARG A 11 3.76 5.39 -0.04
CA ARG A 11 4.70 5.45 -1.16
C ARG A 11 5.70 4.29 -1.11
N LEU A 12 6.21 3.99 0.08
CA LEU A 12 7.20 2.93 0.23
C LEU A 12 6.63 1.56 -0.15
N ILE A 13 5.38 1.29 0.20
CA ILE A 13 4.77 0.02 -0.19
C ILE A 13 4.75 -0.12 -1.71
N LEU A 14 4.35 0.94 -2.41
CA LEU A 14 4.31 0.91 -3.86
C LEU A 14 5.71 0.77 -4.47
N THR A 15 6.69 1.46 -3.89
CA THR A 15 8.07 1.35 -4.35
C THR A 15 8.58 -0.08 -4.18
N TRP A 16 8.33 -0.69 -3.03
CA TRP A 16 8.78 -2.06 -2.78
C TRP A 16 8.09 -3.06 -3.69
N LEU A 17 6.81 -2.89 -3.97
CA LEU A 17 6.10 -3.78 -4.90
C LEU A 17 6.70 -3.72 -6.28
N THR A 18 7.18 -2.54 -6.68
CA THR A 18 7.83 -2.37 -7.96
C THR A 18 9.21 -3.02 -7.96
N GLU A 19 9.94 -2.86 -6.87
CA GLU A 19 11.29 -3.41 -6.75
C GLU A 19 11.27 -4.92 -6.52
N TYR A 20 10.31 -5.40 -5.75
CA TYR A 20 10.20 -6.81 -5.41
C TYR A 20 8.80 -7.32 -5.76
N PRO A 21 8.53 -7.57 -7.06
CA PRO A 21 7.17 -7.99 -7.46
C PRO A 21 6.69 -9.25 -6.76
N GLY A 22 7.62 -10.10 -6.30
CA GLY A 22 7.25 -11.31 -5.57
C GLY A 22 6.57 -11.05 -4.25
N LEU A 23 6.67 -9.83 -3.72
CA LEU A 23 5.96 -9.46 -2.49
C LEU A 23 4.46 -9.36 -2.68
N PHE A 24 4.00 -9.23 -3.91
CA PHE A 24 2.60 -8.94 -4.18
C PHE A 24 1.67 -9.98 -3.58
N ALA A 25 2.03 -11.25 -3.67
CA ALA A 25 1.19 -12.32 -3.14
C ALA A 25 0.90 -12.12 -1.64
N THR A 26 1.91 -11.70 -0.89
CA THR A 26 1.76 -11.44 0.53
C THR A 26 1.06 -10.12 0.78
N VAL A 27 1.48 -9.07 0.07
CA VAL A 27 0.96 -7.73 0.31
C VAL A 27 -0.51 -7.63 -0.03
N LYS A 28 -0.96 -8.27 -1.12
CA LYS A 28 -2.35 -8.17 -1.52
C LYS A 28 -3.31 -8.77 -0.51
N SER A 29 -2.83 -9.70 0.31
CA SER A 29 -3.67 -10.30 1.35
C SER A 29 -3.76 -9.40 2.58
N CYS A 30 -2.88 -8.43 2.71
CA CYS A 30 -2.81 -7.56 3.88
C CYS A 30 -3.32 -6.16 3.58
N VAL A 31 -2.93 -5.60 2.44
CA VAL A 31 -3.22 -4.21 2.07
C VAL A 31 -3.98 -4.20 0.75
N LYS A 32 -5.07 -3.47 0.73
CA LYS A 32 -5.86 -3.29 -0.49
C LYS A 32 -5.73 -1.86 -0.97
N PRO A 33 -6.00 -1.59 -2.25
CA PRO A 33 -5.89 -0.21 -2.74
C PRO A 33 -6.72 0.79 -1.94
N GLU A 34 -7.86 0.38 -1.41
CA GLU A 34 -8.70 1.28 -0.62
C GLU A 34 -8.08 1.64 0.72
N ASP A 35 -7.02 0.95 1.15
CA ASP A 35 -6.31 1.31 2.37
C ASP A 35 -5.38 2.50 2.16
N PHE A 36 -5.14 2.88 0.92
CA PHE A 36 -4.33 4.05 0.60
C PHE A 36 -5.21 5.29 0.69
N SER A 37 -4.92 6.16 1.64
CA SER A 37 -5.74 7.35 1.87
C SER A 37 -5.49 8.44 0.84
N ASP A 38 -4.28 8.49 0.27
CA ASP A 38 -3.97 9.49 -0.75
C ASP A 38 -4.58 9.07 -2.08
N THR A 39 -5.28 10.01 -2.72
CA THR A 39 -6.00 9.73 -3.96
C THR A 39 -5.08 9.25 -5.06
N LEU A 40 -3.93 9.91 -5.22
CA LEU A 40 -2.97 9.55 -6.26
C LEU A 40 -2.39 8.16 -6.00
N TYR A 41 -1.96 7.91 -4.77
CA TYR A 41 -1.37 6.62 -4.43
C TYR A 41 -2.40 5.49 -4.52
N ARG A 42 -3.66 5.78 -4.17
CA ARG A 42 -4.72 4.78 -4.32
C ARG A 42 -4.89 4.39 -5.79
N LYS A 43 -4.86 5.38 -6.67
CA LYS A 43 -4.98 5.09 -8.11
C LYS A 43 -3.79 4.28 -8.60
N VAL A 44 -2.59 4.67 -8.20
CA VAL A 44 -1.38 3.94 -8.56
C VAL A 44 -1.44 2.51 -8.04
N ALA A 45 -1.90 2.35 -6.79
CA ALA A 45 -2.03 1.02 -6.19
C ALA A 45 -2.99 0.15 -6.99
N SER A 46 -4.14 0.70 -7.39
CA SER A 46 -5.11 -0.05 -8.17
C SER A 46 -4.51 -0.54 -9.47
N MET A 47 -3.79 0.34 -10.16
CA MET A 47 -3.19 -0.01 -11.45
C MET A 47 -2.05 -1.01 -11.28
N LEU A 48 -1.22 -0.81 -10.26
CA LEU A 48 -0.10 -1.71 -10.02
C LEU A 48 -0.59 -3.10 -9.61
N TYR A 49 -1.61 -3.16 -8.75
CA TYR A 49 -2.19 -4.44 -8.33
C TYR A 49 -2.75 -5.18 -9.53
N GLU A 50 -3.42 -4.47 -10.43
CA GLU A 50 -3.99 -5.10 -11.62
C GLU A 50 -2.88 -5.67 -12.49
N GLN A 51 -1.80 -4.91 -12.69
CA GLN A 51 -0.67 -5.41 -13.47
C GLN A 51 -0.07 -6.67 -12.86
N LEU A 52 0.20 -6.61 -11.56
CA LEU A 52 0.86 -7.74 -10.89
C LEU A 52 -0.05 -8.96 -10.84
N GLU A 53 -1.36 -8.76 -10.77
CA GLU A 53 -2.32 -9.85 -10.79
C GLU A 53 -2.25 -10.61 -12.12
N HIS A 54 -1.95 -9.90 -13.20
CA HIS A 54 -1.85 -10.50 -14.53
C HIS A 54 -0.40 -10.83 -14.91
N GLY A 55 0.52 -10.77 -13.97
CA GLY A 55 1.91 -11.08 -14.26
C GLY A 55 2.63 -10.02 -15.07
N GLU A 56 2.08 -8.82 -15.12
CA GLU A 56 2.68 -7.71 -15.85
C GLU A 56 3.47 -6.83 -14.89
N HIS A 57 4.61 -6.31 -15.36
CA HIS A 57 5.41 -5.40 -14.54
C HIS A 57 5.86 -4.26 -15.45
N ASN A 58 5.02 -3.22 -15.53
CA ASN A 58 5.24 -2.11 -16.45
C ASN A 58 4.93 -0.77 -15.78
N PRO A 59 5.84 -0.27 -14.92
CA PRO A 59 5.64 1.02 -14.24
C PRO A 59 5.48 2.18 -15.20
N ALA A 60 6.15 2.14 -16.37
CA ALA A 60 6.05 3.23 -17.34
C ALA A 60 4.61 3.42 -17.81
N LYS A 61 3.87 2.34 -17.96
CA LYS A 61 2.48 2.40 -18.37
C LYS A 61 1.64 3.15 -17.34
N ILE A 62 1.93 2.93 -16.06
CA ILE A 62 1.23 3.62 -14.99
C ILE A 62 1.58 5.11 -15.02
N THR A 63 2.87 5.43 -15.15
CA THR A 63 3.30 6.83 -15.21
C THR A 63 2.63 7.55 -16.37
N ASN A 64 2.57 6.90 -17.52
CA ASN A 64 2.02 7.53 -18.73
C ASN A 64 0.51 7.68 -18.68
N TYR A 65 -0.17 6.99 -17.79
CA TYR A 65 -1.60 7.15 -17.61
C TYR A 65 -1.94 8.57 -17.13
N PHE A 66 -1.08 9.15 -16.31
CA PHE A 66 -1.30 10.47 -15.75
C PHE A 66 -0.87 11.54 -16.74
N THR A 67 -1.76 12.50 -16.97
CA THR A 67 -1.50 13.54 -17.97
C THR A 67 -1.04 14.85 -17.37
N GLU A 68 -1.31 15.08 -16.09
CA GLU A 68 -0.85 16.30 -15.44
C GLU A 68 0.64 16.16 -15.11
N PRO A 69 1.46 17.15 -15.49
CA PRO A 69 2.91 17.05 -15.29
C PRO A 69 3.32 16.80 -13.83
N GLU A 70 2.62 17.42 -12.88
CA GLU A 70 2.93 17.25 -11.47
C GLU A 70 2.67 15.82 -11.01
N GLN A 71 1.52 15.27 -11.38
CA GLN A 71 1.19 13.89 -11.02
C GLN A 71 2.14 12.91 -11.68
N GLN A 72 2.45 13.15 -12.95
CA GLN A 72 3.36 12.29 -13.69
C GLN A 72 4.74 12.28 -13.05
N ARG A 73 5.21 13.46 -12.62
CA ARG A 73 6.49 13.57 -11.94
C ARG A 73 6.50 12.82 -10.63
N MET A 74 5.43 12.93 -9.84
CA MET A 74 5.34 12.24 -8.56
C MET A 74 5.32 10.72 -8.73
N VAL A 75 4.59 10.23 -9.73
CA VAL A 75 4.52 8.81 -10.00
C VAL A 75 5.86 8.27 -10.48
N ALA A 76 6.52 9.00 -11.38
CA ALA A 76 7.82 8.61 -11.87
C ALA A 76 8.83 8.56 -10.72
N GLN A 77 8.78 9.54 -9.83
CA GLN A 77 9.68 9.59 -8.69
C GLN A 77 9.46 8.39 -7.75
N LEU A 78 8.21 8.02 -7.57
CA LEU A 78 7.86 6.87 -6.74
C LEU A 78 8.52 5.60 -7.28
N PHE A 79 8.48 5.40 -8.59
CA PHE A 79 9.02 4.19 -9.21
C PHE A 79 10.54 4.20 -9.35
N ASN A 80 11.16 5.36 -9.17
CA ASN A 80 12.60 5.50 -9.31
C ASN A 80 13.32 5.76 -8.00
N THR A 81 12.59 5.73 -6.88
CA THR A 81 13.18 5.95 -5.57
C THR A 81 13.84 4.67 -5.09
N GLU A 82 15.07 4.78 -4.63
CA GLU A 82 15.74 3.66 -3.98
C GLU A 82 15.51 3.75 -2.49
N VAL A 83 15.21 2.63 -1.88
CA VAL A 83 15.00 2.57 -0.44
C VAL A 83 16.26 2.01 0.18
N PRO A 84 17.04 2.84 0.91
CA PRO A 84 18.27 2.36 1.51
C PRO A 84 17.94 1.44 2.69
N VAL A 85 18.28 0.17 2.54
CA VAL A 85 18.13 -0.80 3.60
C VAL A 85 19.39 -1.64 3.64
N GLU A 86 19.89 -1.87 4.84
CA GLU A 86 21.22 -2.41 5.00
C GLU A 86 21.30 -3.91 4.77
N ASN A 87 20.29 -4.65 5.25
CA ASN A 87 20.30 -6.08 5.03
C ASN A 87 18.88 -6.60 4.88
N ARG A 88 18.80 -7.89 4.51
CA ARG A 88 17.52 -8.50 4.18
C ARG A 88 16.58 -8.54 5.38
N ALA A 89 17.09 -8.90 6.55
CA ALA A 89 16.24 -9.01 7.74
C ALA A 89 15.65 -7.66 8.13
N GLU A 90 16.44 -6.60 8.05
CA GLU A 90 15.97 -5.26 8.35
C GLU A 90 14.95 -4.81 7.32
N ARG A 91 15.17 -5.18 6.06
CA ARG A 91 14.23 -4.83 4.99
C ARG A 91 12.89 -5.50 5.20
N GLU A 92 12.90 -6.79 5.54
CA GLU A 92 11.67 -7.52 5.78
C GLU A 92 10.91 -6.93 6.97
N LYS A 93 11.62 -6.55 8.00
CA LYS A 93 11.01 -5.93 9.18
C LYS A 93 10.41 -4.58 8.83
N ALA A 94 11.14 -3.78 8.05
CA ALA A 94 10.65 -2.45 7.65
C ALA A 94 9.39 -2.56 6.80
N ILE A 95 9.37 -3.53 5.89
CA ILE A 95 8.20 -3.75 5.04
C ILE A 95 6.99 -4.10 5.90
N LYS A 96 7.16 -5.03 6.84
CA LYS A 96 6.07 -5.45 7.70
C LYS A 96 5.53 -4.31 8.55
N GLU A 97 6.44 -3.53 9.14
CA GLU A 97 6.03 -2.39 9.96
C GLU A 97 5.30 -1.32 9.14
N THR A 98 5.76 -1.11 7.91
CA THR A 98 5.14 -0.13 7.03
C THR A 98 3.75 -0.57 6.61
N ILE A 99 3.60 -1.85 6.27
CA ILE A 99 2.28 -2.40 5.93
C ILE A 99 1.33 -2.25 7.11
N TYR A 100 1.80 -2.57 8.31
CA TYR A 100 0.97 -2.47 9.50
C TYR A 100 0.47 -1.03 9.70
N LYS A 101 1.35 -0.06 9.51
CA LYS A 101 0.98 1.36 9.64
C LYS A 101 -0.12 1.76 8.67
N VAL A 102 0.03 1.36 7.42
CA VAL A 102 -0.94 1.74 6.39
C VAL A 102 -2.30 1.11 6.67
N VAL A 103 -2.30 -0.18 7.00
CA VAL A 103 -3.56 -0.88 7.29
C VAL A 103 -4.24 -0.30 8.52
N GLU A 104 -3.46 -0.06 9.58
CA GLU A 104 -4.00 0.50 10.82
C GLU A 104 -4.60 1.88 10.58
N HIS A 105 -3.91 2.71 9.81
CA HIS A 105 -4.39 4.04 9.49
C HIS A 105 -5.70 3.96 8.69
N GLY A 106 -5.76 3.06 7.73
CA GLY A 106 -6.97 2.88 6.93
C GLY A 106 -8.16 2.47 7.77
N ILE A 107 -7.95 1.55 8.71
CA ILE A 107 -8.99 1.09 9.61
C ILE A 107 -9.48 2.26 10.48
N THR A 108 -8.55 3.04 11.02
CA THR A 108 -8.89 4.18 11.86
C THR A 108 -9.74 5.20 11.09
N GLN A 109 -9.36 5.49 9.86
CA GLN A 109 -10.09 6.43 9.03
C GLN A 109 -11.52 5.93 8.76
N ARG A 110 -11.64 4.68 8.37
CA ARG A 110 -12.97 4.12 8.07
C ARG A 110 -13.84 4.03 9.31
N SER A 111 -13.24 3.77 10.48
CA SER A 111 -13.99 3.76 11.73
C SER A 111 -14.61 5.11 12.03
N ARG A 112 -13.88 6.19 11.74
CA ARG A 112 -14.37 7.54 12.02
C ARG A 112 -15.51 7.93 11.10
N GLU A 113 -15.50 7.39 9.88
CA GLU A 113 -16.49 7.76 8.87
C GLU A 113 -17.69 6.82 8.85
N LEU A 114 -17.65 5.74 9.61
CA LEU A 114 -18.67 4.72 9.56
C LEU A 114 -19.95 5.17 10.21
N ASP A 115 -21.07 5.00 9.47
CA ASP A 115 -22.41 5.20 10.04
C ASP A 115 -22.72 3.99 10.94
N PRO A 116 -23.13 4.24 12.21
CA PRO A 116 -23.40 3.13 13.13
C PRO A 116 -24.48 2.16 12.65
N THR A 117 -25.31 2.58 11.70
CA THR A 117 -26.36 1.72 11.17
C THR A 117 -25.94 0.92 9.96
N ASP A 118 -24.71 1.16 9.47
CA ASP A 118 -24.18 0.45 8.29
C ASP A 118 -23.61 -0.89 8.73
N MET A 119 -24.46 -1.93 8.72
CA MET A 119 -24.04 -3.23 9.18
C MET A 119 -22.98 -3.87 8.28
N ALA A 120 -23.09 -3.64 6.97
CA ALA A 120 -22.09 -4.16 6.03
C ALA A 120 -20.73 -3.52 6.27
N GLY A 121 -20.70 -2.20 6.46
CA GLY A 121 -19.48 -1.49 6.76
C GLY A 121 -18.86 -1.92 8.08
N LEU A 122 -19.72 -2.18 9.07
CA LEU A 122 -19.25 -2.65 10.36
C LEU A 122 -18.57 -4.00 10.24
N GLN A 123 -19.16 -4.90 9.45
CA GLN A 123 -18.58 -6.22 9.23
C GLN A 123 -17.25 -6.11 8.50
N GLN A 124 -17.14 -5.19 7.55
CA GLN A 124 -15.88 -4.97 6.84
C GLN A 124 -14.78 -4.49 7.79
N LEU A 125 -15.15 -3.66 8.76
CA LEU A 125 -14.17 -3.20 9.76
C LEU A 125 -13.72 -4.33 10.65
N ILE A 126 -14.64 -5.20 11.05
CA ILE A 126 -14.30 -6.36 11.88
C ILE A 126 -13.31 -7.25 11.13
N ASP A 127 -13.58 -7.50 9.84
CA ASP A 127 -12.71 -8.33 9.02
C ASP A 127 -11.34 -7.68 8.85
N ALA A 128 -11.31 -6.35 8.67
CA ALA A 128 -10.05 -5.61 8.52
C ALA A 128 -9.22 -5.69 9.80
N LYS A 129 -9.86 -5.56 10.96
CA LYS A 129 -9.16 -5.67 12.23
C LYS A 129 -8.60 -7.06 12.44
N ARG A 130 -9.32 -8.08 11.97
CA ARG A 130 -8.82 -9.45 12.06
C ARG A 130 -7.59 -9.62 11.18
N ARG A 131 -7.61 -9.07 9.97
CA ARG A 131 -6.44 -9.12 9.09
C ARG A 131 -5.24 -8.43 9.73
N LEU A 132 -5.49 -7.32 10.43
CA LEU A 132 -4.43 -6.59 11.11
C LEU A 132 -3.77 -7.44 12.20
N GLN A 133 -4.59 -8.18 12.96
CA GLN A 133 -4.08 -9.07 13.99
C GLN A 133 -3.24 -10.19 13.38
N GLU A 134 -3.70 -10.74 12.27
CA GLU A 134 -2.96 -11.80 11.60
C GLU A 134 -1.65 -11.29 11.01
N LEU A 135 -1.61 -10.03 10.61
CA LEU A 135 -0.41 -9.42 10.06
C LEU A 135 0.73 -9.43 11.07
N LYS A 136 0.41 -9.29 12.35
CA LYS A 136 1.43 -9.32 13.39
C LYS A 136 2.19 -10.64 13.43
N LYS A 137 1.54 -11.72 13.03
CA LYS A 137 2.13 -13.06 13.03
C LYS A 137 2.73 -13.44 11.69
N LEU A 138 2.52 -12.60 10.68
CA LEU A 138 2.96 -12.92 9.32
C LEU A 138 4.47 -12.79 9.20
N HIS A 139 5.07 -13.74 8.50
CA HIS A 139 6.48 -13.68 8.15
C HIS A 139 6.61 -13.21 6.71
N ILE A 140 7.33 -12.11 6.51
CA ILE A 140 7.57 -11.58 5.18
C ILE A 140 8.97 -12.00 4.76
N SER A 141 9.05 -12.64 3.59
CA SER A 141 10.31 -13.13 3.05
C SER A 141 10.55 -12.51 1.68
N LEU A 142 11.74 -11.99 1.50
CA LEU A 142 12.14 -11.40 0.21
C LEU A 142 12.88 -12.42 -0.65
#